data_977b552bb469e77a6351059acf74a9d4
#
_entry.id   977b552bb469e77a6351059acf74a9d4
#
_cell.length_a   1.000
_cell.length_b   1.000
_cell.length_c   1.000
_cell.angle_alpha   90.00
_cell.angle_beta   90.00
_cell.angle_gamma   90.00
#
_symmetry.space_group_name_H-M   'P 1'
#
loop_
_entity.id
_entity.type
_entity.pdbx_description
1 polymer ?
#
loop_
_entity_poly.entity_id
_entity_poly.type
_entity_poly.pdbx_seq_one_letter_code
_entity_poly.pdbx_strand_id
1 'polypeptide(L)'
;FWQNESGSEQRLFTAVGNFLFALDPKTGRPISSFGENGAIPLGQGLDVEGTPRVGLNTPGVIYKDTMIIGGIGGPGAVRAIDVRTGARRWIFHLIPRPGEHGYDTWPADAYKTATGVMPWSGQSLDERRGIVYVATKTAEPDFYGGERHGQNLFANSLVALDATTGRRLWHYQIVHHDLLDKDLPCAPVLLTVTHRGRKVDAVAQGSKHGLLFVFDRVTGEPLWPIEERPVPASDLRGEQAWPTQPFPTKPAPFMRQRYTEDDVSNVTPEARALTLDRIRISPNFGPFPAPSLKESIMFPGFDGGMEWGGGAADPDGVYYVNINEIPWILQMVETRRPDGTARPRGERDYLVHCAACHGMDRAGIPLAGFPSLLDLGARRTREQAAQLTRQGFGRMPAFDRIPEPQRDAILDYVYGVATPAAAGEKKGKKAGPAIEDRSPAYAFGGFRRWQDQQGYPAIKPPWGTLNAVDLNTGEVKWKIPLGEYPELTARGIPPTGTENYGGPVVTAGGVLIIAATADETIRAFDKDTGKLLWRAPLPFSGNATPSTYMVNGRQYVVISAGGGKSGRPAGGSVVAFALPVRP
;
A
#
# COMPACT_ATOMS: atom_id res chain seq x y z
N PHE A 1 -9.56 -3.39 20.72
CA PHE A 1 -10.17 -3.65 22.01
C PHE A 1 -10.34 -2.34 22.76
N TRP A 2 -11.45 -2.15 23.45
CA TRP A 2 -11.75 -1.03 24.32
C TRP A 2 -12.35 -1.53 25.65
N GLN A 3 -12.03 -0.83 26.71
CA GLN A 3 -12.70 -1.00 28.00
C GLN A 3 -12.84 0.35 28.70
N ASN A 4 -13.91 0.50 29.48
CA ASN A 4 -14.08 1.67 30.34
C ASN A 4 -13.08 1.64 31.52
N GLU A 5 -12.95 2.74 32.25
CA GLU A 5 -11.99 2.87 33.37
C GLU A 5 -12.16 1.80 34.44
N SER A 6 -13.39 1.38 34.74
CA SER A 6 -13.68 0.33 35.74
C SER A 6 -13.49 -1.09 35.18
N GLY A 7 -13.27 -1.29 33.89
CA GLY A 7 -13.20 -2.59 33.26
C GLY A 7 -14.54 -3.34 33.19
N SER A 8 -15.64 -2.72 33.63
CA SER A 8 -16.97 -3.35 33.66
C SER A 8 -17.62 -3.43 32.28
N GLU A 9 -17.24 -2.53 31.36
CA GLU A 9 -17.70 -2.52 29.97
C GLU A 9 -16.49 -2.77 29.06
N GLN A 10 -16.59 -3.79 28.21
CA GLN A 10 -15.54 -4.18 27.28
C GLN A 10 -16.12 -4.42 25.89
N ARG A 11 -15.35 -4.06 24.85
CA ARG A 11 -15.74 -4.23 23.44
C ARG A 11 -14.57 -4.66 22.59
N LEU A 12 -14.78 -5.65 21.74
CA LEU A 12 -13.88 -6.03 20.68
C LEU A 12 -14.47 -5.53 19.35
N PHE A 13 -13.73 -4.71 18.62
CA PHE A 13 -14.15 -4.23 17.31
C PHE A 13 -13.54 -5.09 16.21
N THR A 14 -14.37 -5.46 15.23
CA THR A 14 -13.93 -6.17 14.02
C THR A 14 -14.71 -5.70 12.81
N ALA A 15 -14.04 -5.65 11.67
CA ALA A 15 -14.69 -5.35 10.41
C ALA A 15 -14.90 -6.64 9.61
N VAL A 16 -16.10 -6.81 9.08
CA VAL A 16 -16.45 -7.92 8.19
C VAL A 16 -17.20 -7.36 6.99
N GLY A 17 -16.64 -7.51 5.81
CA GLY A 17 -17.19 -6.90 4.61
C GLY A 17 -17.25 -5.37 4.74
N ASN A 18 -18.43 -4.81 4.61
CA ASN A 18 -18.67 -3.36 4.67
C ASN A 18 -19.19 -2.89 6.04
N PHE A 19 -19.07 -3.71 7.08
CA PHE A 19 -19.61 -3.43 8.42
C PHE A 19 -18.51 -3.45 9.48
N LEU A 20 -18.63 -2.55 10.45
CA LEU A 20 -17.86 -2.57 11.70
C LEU A 20 -18.78 -3.10 12.80
N PHE A 21 -18.35 -4.15 13.48
CA PHE A 21 -19.04 -4.78 14.60
C PHE A 21 -18.39 -4.43 15.94
N ALA A 22 -19.20 -4.26 16.97
CA ALA A 22 -18.75 -4.28 18.35
C ALA A 22 -19.22 -5.59 19.02
N LEU A 23 -18.27 -6.40 19.47
CA LEU A 23 -18.51 -7.71 20.06
C LEU A 23 -18.19 -7.68 21.55
N ASP A 24 -18.97 -8.41 22.33
CA ASP A 24 -18.61 -8.77 23.69
C ASP A 24 -17.41 -9.74 23.66
N PRO A 25 -16.27 -9.40 24.25
CA PRO A 25 -15.06 -10.21 24.14
C PRO A 25 -15.14 -11.56 24.87
N LYS A 26 -16.10 -11.73 25.79
CA LYS A 26 -16.30 -12.98 26.52
C LYS A 26 -17.17 -13.97 25.76
N THR A 27 -18.14 -13.48 25.00
CA THR A 27 -19.13 -14.33 24.33
C THR A 27 -18.98 -14.33 22.80
N GLY A 28 -18.25 -13.35 22.23
CA GLY A 28 -18.16 -13.13 20.79
C GLY A 28 -19.45 -12.62 20.14
N ARG A 29 -20.48 -12.32 20.92
CA ARG A 29 -21.78 -11.86 20.39
C ARG A 29 -21.77 -10.35 20.11
N PRO A 30 -22.47 -9.89 19.07
CA PRO A 30 -22.66 -8.46 18.82
C PRO A 30 -23.36 -7.77 20.00
N ILE A 31 -22.88 -6.57 20.34
CA ILE A 31 -23.44 -5.70 21.39
C ILE A 31 -24.53 -4.84 20.74
N SER A 32 -25.79 -5.15 21.01
CA SER A 32 -26.94 -4.56 20.31
C SER A 32 -27.07 -3.04 20.41
N SER A 33 -26.46 -2.42 21.42
CA SER A 33 -26.43 -0.94 21.58
C SER A 33 -25.49 -0.22 20.63
N PHE A 34 -24.66 -0.95 19.87
CA PHE A 34 -23.74 -0.37 18.89
C PHE A 34 -24.39 -0.39 17.49
N GLY A 35 -24.69 0.78 16.96
CA GLY A 35 -25.36 0.93 15.67
C GLY A 35 -26.69 0.19 15.59
N GLU A 36 -26.88 -0.56 14.52
CA GLU A 36 -28.05 -1.44 14.35
C GLU A 36 -27.63 -2.90 14.59
N ASN A 37 -28.19 -3.50 15.64
CA ASN A 37 -27.91 -4.90 16.03
C ASN A 37 -26.42 -5.22 16.22
N GLY A 38 -25.64 -4.29 16.74
CA GLY A 38 -24.21 -4.45 17.05
C GLY A 38 -23.28 -4.12 15.89
N ALA A 39 -23.76 -3.47 14.83
CA ALA A 39 -22.99 -3.11 13.66
C ALA A 39 -23.31 -1.73 13.10
N ILE A 40 -22.34 -1.12 12.43
CA ILE A 40 -22.53 0.07 11.61
C ILE A 40 -21.99 -0.17 10.19
N PRO A 41 -22.67 0.33 9.13
CA PRO A 41 -22.13 0.31 7.77
C PRO A 41 -20.91 1.23 7.66
N LEU A 42 -19.78 0.72 7.17
CA LEU A 42 -18.56 1.51 7.00
C LEU A 42 -18.68 2.63 5.96
N GLY A 43 -19.63 2.52 5.03
CA GLY A 43 -19.93 3.60 4.06
C GLY A 43 -20.83 4.71 4.61
N GLN A 44 -21.41 4.52 5.81
CA GLN A 44 -22.30 5.51 6.41
C GLN A 44 -21.51 6.72 6.92
N GLY A 45 -22.08 7.91 6.77
CA GLY A 45 -21.51 9.14 7.33
C GLY A 45 -20.23 9.61 6.65
N LEU A 46 -20.10 9.40 5.33
CA LEU A 46 -19.00 9.90 4.52
C LEU A 46 -19.34 11.22 3.81
N ASP A 47 -20.52 11.77 4.10
CA ASP A 47 -21.02 13.03 3.53
C ASP A 47 -21.05 13.03 1.99
N VAL A 48 -21.36 11.88 1.40
CA VAL A 48 -21.58 11.68 -0.04
C VAL A 48 -22.94 11.08 -0.29
N GLU A 49 -23.43 11.21 -1.51
CA GLU A 49 -24.70 10.61 -1.91
C GLU A 49 -24.63 9.08 -1.82
N GLY A 50 -25.63 8.47 -1.24
CA GLY A 50 -25.72 7.02 -1.03
C GLY A 50 -24.81 6.49 0.08
N THR A 51 -24.64 5.17 0.09
CA THR A 51 -23.77 4.46 1.04
C THR A 51 -22.69 3.71 0.26
N PRO A 52 -21.53 4.32 0.00
CA PRO A 52 -20.47 3.66 -0.75
C PRO A 52 -19.95 2.42 0.00
N ARG A 53 -19.49 1.43 -0.74
CA ARG A 53 -18.82 0.28 -0.16
C ARG A 53 -17.44 0.69 0.33
N VAL A 54 -17.25 0.58 1.64
CA VAL A 54 -15.97 0.85 2.31
C VAL A 54 -15.63 -0.34 3.18
N GLY A 55 -14.39 -0.81 3.09
CA GLY A 55 -13.85 -1.84 3.96
C GLY A 55 -12.83 -1.28 4.94
N LEU A 56 -12.38 -2.10 5.88
CA LEU A 56 -11.21 -1.84 6.72
C LEU A 56 -10.23 -3.00 6.54
N ASN A 57 -8.99 -2.69 6.21
CA ASN A 57 -7.89 -3.65 6.12
C ASN A 57 -6.89 -3.49 7.27
N THR A 58 -7.01 -2.41 8.04
CA THR A 58 -6.23 -2.15 9.24
C THR A 58 -7.14 -1.76 10.39
N PRO A 59 -6.82 -2.11 11.64
CA PRO A 59 -7.59 -1.68 12.79
C PRO A 59 -7.51 -0.17 12.96
N GLY A 60 -8.57 0.42 13.48
CA GLY A 60 -8.55 1.80 13.95
C GLY A 60 -7.76 1.95 15.25
N VAL A 61 -7.49 3.20 15.65
CA VAL A 61 -6.94 3.53 16.96
C VAL A 61 -8.04 4.06 17.87
N ILE A 62 -7.89 3.85 19.18
CA ILE A 62 -8.90 4.28 20.15
C ILE A 62 -8.30 5.33 21.09
N TYR A 63 -8.91 6.50 21.13
CA TYR A 63 -8.60 7.57 22.07
C TYR A 63 -9.79 7.80 23.00
N LYS A 64 -9.65 7.44 24.28
CA LYS A 64 -10.74 7.46 25.28
C LYS A 64 -11.94 6.63 24.76
N ASP A 65 -13.09 7.27 24.58
CA ASP A 65 -14.33 6.64 24.08
C ASP A 65 -14.54 6.86 22.57
N THR A 66 -13.48 7.11 21.83
CA THR A 66 -13.53 7.43 20.39
C THR A 66 -12.64 6.47 19.61
N MET A 67 -13.22 5.71 18.69
CA MET A 67 -12.48 4.92 17.72
C MET A 67 -12.28 5.74 16.45
N ILE A 68 -11.02 5.93 16.03
CA ILE A 68 -10.65 6.67 14.82
C ILE A 68 -10.30 5.65 13.75
N ILE A 69 -11.00 5.70 12.62
CA ILE A 69 -10.88 4.77 11.52
C ILE A 69 -10.62 5.50 10.20
N GLY A 70 -9.86 4.87 9.35
CA GLY A 70 -9.81 5.19 7.91
C GLY A 70 -10.80 4.34 7.12
N GLY A 71 -10.32 3.74 6.05
CA GLY A 71 -11.08 2.81 5.22
C GLY A 71 -10.39 2.61 3.88
N ILE A 72 -10.80 1.57 3.18
CA ILE A 72 -10.44 1.33 1.79
C ILE A 72 -11.70 1.45 0.93
N GLY A 73 -11.58 2.08 -0.22
CA GLY A 73 -12.71 2.44 -1.07
C GLY A 73 -13.41 3.73 -0.62
N GLY A 74 -14.25 4.31 -1.48
CA GLY A 74 -14.95 5.55 -1.20
C GLY A 74 -14.13 6.81 -1.42
N PRO A 75 -14.66 7.95 -0.99
CA PRO A 75 -14.12 9.28 -1.27
C PRO A 75 -12.91 9.67 -0.41
N GLY A 76 -12.37 8.76 0.40
CA GLY A 76 -11.24 9.04 1.30
C GLY A 76 -11.60 9.96 2.46
N ALA A 77 -11.65 9.40 3.66
CA ALA A 77 -11.89 10.17 4.88
C ALA A 77 -11.33 9.46 6.11
N VAL A 78 -10.99 10.23 7.13
CA VAL A 78 -10.75 9.76 8.50
C VAL A 78 -11.99 10.10 9.33
N ARG A 79 -12.50 9.15 10.10
CA ARG A 79 -13.71 9.32 10.91
C ARG A 79 -13.49 8.89 12.34
N ALA A 80 -14.11 9.61 13.24
CA ALA A 80 -14.22 9.20 14.64
C ALA A 80 -15.61 8.67 14.94
N ILE A 81 -15.66 7.53 15.60
CA ILE A 81 -16.86 6.79 15.96
C ILE A 81 -16.91 6.68 17.48
N ASP A 82 -18.06 6.95 18.06
CA ASP A 82 -18.33 6.66 19.47
C ASP A 82 -18.29 5.15 19.72
N VAL A 83 -17.44 4.69 20.65
CA VAL A 83 -17.24 3.25 20.89
C VAL A 83 -18.48 2.55 21.47
N ARG A 84 -19.42 3.28 22.09
CA ARG A 84 -20.63 2.70 22.69
C ARG A 84 -21.79 2.64 21.73
N THR A 85 -21.98 3.70 20.94
CA THR A 85 -23.17 3.86 20.10
C THR A 85 -22.91 3.64 18.61
N GLY A 86 -21.67 3.73 18.14
CA GLY A 86 -21.37 3.73 16.73
C GLY A 86 -21.64 5.06 16.01
N ALA A 87 -22.09 6.09 16.71
CA ALA A 87 -22.36 7.39 16.13
C ALA A 87 -21.06 8.10 15.68
N ARG A 88 -21.09 8.75 14.53
CA ARG A 88 -19.98 9.56 14.05
C ARG A 88 -19.82 10.79 14.96
N ARG A 89 -18.62 11.00 15.50
CA ARG A 89 -18.23 12.19 16.30
C ARG A 89 -17.69 13.30 15.41
N TRP A 90 -16.79 12.97 14.48
CA TRP A 90 -16.25 13.90 13.49
C TRP A 90 -15.81 13.17 12.22
N ILE A 91 -15.55 13.94 11.16
CA ILE A 91 -14.96 13.50 9.89
C ILE A 91 -13.89 14.50 9.45
N PHE A 92 -12.81 13.99 8.86
CA PHE A 92 -11.82 14.76 8.13
C PHE A 92 -11.76 14.26 6.69
N HIS A 93 -12.05 15.14 5.73
CA HIS A 93 -12.02 14.81 4.31
C HIS A 93 -10.59 14.81 3.79
N LEU A 94 -10.12 13.69 3.24
CA LEU A 94 -8.79 13.59 2.63
C LEU A 94 -8.76 14.12 1.19
N ILE A 95 -9.92 14.24 0.54
CA ILE A 95 -10.13 15.03 -0.67
C ILE A 95 -10.95 16.24 -0.24
N PRO A 96 -10.32 17.42 -0.12
CA PRO A 96 -10.95 18.59 0.49
C PRO A 96 -12.15 19.09 -0.31
N ARG A 97 -13.14 19.65 0.41
CA ARG A 97 -14.35 20.24 -0.13
C ARG A 97 -14.24 21.77 -0.19
N PRO A 98 -15.14 22.46 -0.87
CA PRO A 98 -15.18 23.92 -0.89
C PRO A 98 -15.10 24.52 0.52
N GLY A 99 -14.13 25.41 0.74
CA GLY A 99 -13.85 26.03 2.04
C GLY A 99 -12.94 25.26 2.97
N GLU A 100 -12.58 24.02 2.66
CA GLU A 100 -11.58 23.24 3.41
C GLU A 100 -10.17 23.50 2.88
N HIS A 101 -9.17 23.40 3.76
CA HIS A 101 -7.76 23.56 3.40
C HIS A 101 -7.33 22.52 2.37
N GLY A 102 -6.67 22.96 1.30
CA GLY A 102 -6.19 22.12 0.21
C GLY A 102 -7.19 21.92 -0.93
N TYR A 103 -8.38 22.51 -0.86
CA TYR A 103 -9.37 22.44 -1.94
C TYR A 103 -8.81 22.98 -3.28
N ASP A 104 -8.01 24.03 -3.22
CA ASP A 104 -7.36 24.70 -4.35
C ASP A 104 -6.22 23.87 -4.97
N THR A 105 -5.82 22.78 -4.34
CA THR A 105 -4.81 21.83 -4.87
C THR A 105 -5.41 20.78 -5.79
N TRP A 106 -6.70 20.82 -6.04
CA TRP A 106 -7.47 19.95 -6.90
C TRP A 106 -8.26 20.75 -7.93
N PRO A 107 -8.66 20.14 -9.06
CA PRO A 107 -9.69 20.73 -9.90
C PRO A 107 -10.98 20.98 -9.10
N ALA A 108 -11.68 22.04 -9.43
CA ALA A 108 -13.00 22.30 -8.85
C ALA A 108 -13.88 21.05 -9.01
N ASP A 109 -14.69 20.73 -8.02
CA ASP A 109 -15.56 19.55 -8.00
C ASP A 109 -14.89 18.17 -7.96
N ALA A 110 -13.55 18.07 -7.90
CA ALA A 110 -12.84 16.79 -7.78
C ALA A 110 -13.35 15.95 -6.59
N TYR A 111 -13.72 16.58 -5.49
CA TYR A 111 -14.29 15.91 -4.30
C TYR A 111 -15.56 15.09 -4.60
N LYS A 112 -16.24 15.33 -5.72
CA LYS A 112 -17.44 14.57 -6.15
C LYS A 112 -17.09 13.25 -6.83
N THR A 113 -15.92 13.16 -7.46
CA THR A 113 -15.56 12.04 -8.35
C THR A 113 -14.22 11.40 -8.03
N ALA A 114 -13.26 12.14 -7.47
CA ALA A 114 -11.95 11.62 -7.14
C ALA A 114 -12.02 10.58 -6.01
N THR A 115 -11.15 9.60 -6.10
CA THR A 115 -11.02 8.48 -5.16
C THR A 115 -9.55 8.20 -4.85
N GLY A 116 -9.28 7.18 -4.06
CA GLY A 116 -7.92 6.70 -3.81
C GLY A 116 -7.29 7.25 -2.53
N VAL A 117 -7.46 8.52 -2.22
CA VAL A 117 -6.82 9.14 -1.05
C VAL A 117 -7.41 8.57 0.24
N MET A 118 -6.76 7.55 0.78
CA MET A 118 -7.28 6.82 1.96
C MET A 118 -6.12 6.30 2.83
N PRO A 119 -6.31 6.16 4.15
CA PRO A 119 -5.31 5.64 5.07
C PRO A 119 -5.44 4.12 5.20
N TRP A 120 -5.01 3.38 4.18
CA TRP A 120 -5.11 1.92 4.17
C TRP A 120 -4.03 1.22 5.01
N SER A 121 -2.94 1.91 5.30
CA SER A 121 -1.74 1.35 5.92
C SER A 121 -1.71 1.44 7.46
N GLY A 122 -2.75 2.02 8.05
CA GLY A 122 -2.85 2.17 9.49
C GLY A 122 -2.55 3.57 9.99
N GLN A 123 -2.73 3.75 11.29
CA GLN A 123 -2.63 5.02 11.98
C GLN A 123 -1.85 4.83 13.29
N SER A 124 -1.26 5.91 13.80
CA SER A 124 -0.61 5.90 15.10
C SER A 124 -1.17 7.00 16.01
N LEU A 125 -1.23 6.73 17.31
CA LEU A 125 -1.84 7.62 18.28
C LEU A 125 -0.84 8.02 19.36
N ASP A 126 -0.63 9.32 19.58
CA ASP A 126 -0.04 9.85 20.80
C ASP A 126 -1.16 10.05 21.83
N GLU A 127 -1.39 9.04 22.67
CA GLU A 127 -2.44 9.07 23.69
C GLU A 127 -2.27 10.22 24.67
N ARG A 128 -1.02 10.55 25.04
CA ARG A 128 -0.73 11.61 26.00
C ARG A 128 -1.18 12.98 25.50
N ARG A 129 -1.04 13.22 24.20
CA ARG A 129 -1.38 14.50 23.57
C ARG A 129 -2.72 14.49 22.86
N GLY A 130 -3.30 13.32 22.64
CA GLY A 130 -4.51 13.17 21.84
C GLY A 130 -4.30 13.54 20.37
N ILE A 131 -3.18 13.11 19.78
CA ILE A 131 -2.86 13.37 18.37
C ILE A 131 -2.85 12.05 17.60
N VAL A 132 -3.63 11.95 16.54
CA VAL A 132 -3.58 10.80 15.60
C VAL A 132 -2.81 11.20 14.35
N TYR A 133 -1.89 10.32 13.93
CA TYR A 133 -1.08 10.47 12.72
C TYR A 133 -1.58 9.49 11.66
N VAL A 134 -1.88 10.02 10.49
CA VAL A 134 -2.54 9.31 9.39
C VAL A 134 -1.63 9.37 8.17
N ALA A 135 -1.27 8.22 7.64
CA ALA A 135 -0.54 8.07 6.38
C ALA A 135 -1.53 7.78 5.24
N THR A 136 -1.43 8.48 4.13
CA THR A 136 -2.41 8.38 3.03
C THR A 136 -1.78 7.83 1.74
N LYS A 137 -2.62 7.23 0.91
CA LYS A 137 -2.22 6.70 -0.40
C LYS A 137 -2.35 7.73 -1.52
N THR A 138 -1.85 7.34 -2.69
CA THR A 138 -1.99 8.00 -3.99
C THR A 138 -3.46 8.23 -4.35
N ALA A 139 -3.74 9.35 -5.03
CA ALA A 139 -5.03 9.61 -5.68
C ALA A 139 -5.20 8.74 -6.93
N GLU A 140 -6.38 8.20 -7.14
CA GLU A 140 -6.69 7.43 -8.34
C GLU A 140 -7.07 8.34 -9.53
N PRO A 141 -6.73 7.94 -10.77
CA PRO A 141 -5.91 6.76 -11.17
C PRO A 141 -4.44 6.95 -10.82
N ASP A 142 -3.78 5.85 -10.40
CA ASP A 142 -2.42 5.88 -9.82
C ASP A 142 -1.31 6.32 -10.80
N PHE A 143 -1.50 6.13 -12.13
CA PHE A 143 -0.45 6.32 -13.15
C PHE A 143 -0.74 7.38 -14.21
N TYR A 144 -1.88 8.05 -14.11
CA TYR A 144 -2.28 9.15 -14.98
C TYR A 144 -3.12 10.15 -14.23
N GLY A 145 -2.65 11.38 -14.13
CA GLY A 145 -3.28 12.47 -13.37
C GLY A 145 -3.91 13.57 -14.21
N GLY A 146 -4.06 13.37 -15.54
CA GLY A 146 -4.56 14.41 -16.44
C GLY A 146 -5.97 14.95 -16.13
N GLU A 147 -6.74 14.25 -15.28
CA GLU A 147 -8.07 14.70 -14.80
C GLU A 147 -8.02 15.28 -13.37
N ARG A 148 -6.85 15.22 -12.71
CA ARG A 148 -6.68 15.66 -11.32
C ARG A 148 -5.48 16.59 -11.15
N HIS A 149 -5.30 17.56 -12.05
CA HIS A 149 -4.20 18.52 -11.99
C HIS A 149 -4.09 19.19 -10.61
N GLY A 150 -2.87 19.57 -10.23
CA GLY A 150 -2.55 20.16 -8.92
C GLY A 150 -1.79 19.19 -8.01
N GLN A 151 -1.46 19.62 -6.80
CA GLN A 151 -0.72 18.81 -5.83
C GLN A 151 -1.51 17.64 -5.26
N ASN A 152 -2.84 17.72 -5.28
CA ASN A 152 -3.78 16.72 -4.76
C ASN A 152 -3.66 16.46 -3.25
N LEU A 153 -3.68 17.51 -2.42
CA LEU A 153 -3.76 17.34 -0.96
C LEU A 153 -5.08 16.66 -0.56
N PHE A 154 -5.11 15.67 0.30
CA PHE A 154 -4.03 15.11 1.13
C PHE A 154 -3.56 13.74 0.62
N ALA A 155 -3.44 13.53 -0.70
CA ALA A 155 -2.78 12.33 -1.20
C ALA A 155 -1.30 12.30 -0.76
N ASN A 156 -0.77 11.09 -0.54
CA ASN A 156 0.63 10.82 -0.19
C ASN A 156 1.16 11.72 0.96
N SER A 157 0.32 11.94 1.97
CA SER A 157 0.59 12.87 3.05
C SER A 157 0.61 12.18 4.42
N LEU A 158 1.50 12.65 5.29
CA LEU A 158 1.39 12.42 6.72
C LEU A 158 0.56 13.56 7.32
N VAL A 159 -0.58 13.22 7.91
CA VAL A 159 -1.53 14.19 8.48
C VAL A 159 -1.67 13.97 9.99
N ALA A 160 -1.46 15.01 10.78
CA ALA A 160 -1.69 15.00 12.22
C ALA A 160 -3.02 15.66 12.55
N LEU A 161 -3.90 14.92 13.22
CA LEU A 161 -5.23 15.39 13.61
C LEU A 161 -5.37 15.37 15.14
N ASP A 162 -6.09 16.35 15.68
CA ASP A 162 -6.60 16.30 17.03
C ASP A 162 -7.60 15.15 17.17
N ALA A 163 -7.31 14.18 18.02
CA ALA A 163 -8.10 12.96 18.14
C ALA A 163 -9.52 13.19 18.69
N THR A 164 -9.75 14.32 19.39
CA THR A 164 -11.05 14.69 19.94
C THR A 164 -11.97 15.34 18.92
N THR A 165 -11.40 16.20 18.07
CA THR A 165 -12.17 17.11 17.20
C THR A 165 -12.03 16.80 15.69
N GLY A 166 -11.01 16.04 15.28
CA GLY A 166 -10.67 15.84 13.88
C GLY A 166 -9.99 17.04 13.21
N ARG A 167 -9.71 18.11 13.97
CA ARG A 167 -9.05 19.30 13.43
C ARG A 167 -7.60 18.96 13.04
N ARG A 168 -7.22 19.33 11.79
CA ARG A 168 -5.84 19.21 11.33
C ARG A 168 -4.94 20.13 12.15
N LEU A 169 -3.89 19.54 12.74
CA LEU A 169 -2.84 20.26 13.44
C LEU A 169 -1.74 20.68 12.47
N TRP A 170 -1.23 19.72 11.72
CA TRP A 170 -0.26 19.91 10.65
C TRP A 170 -0.34 18.77 9.63
N HIS A 171 0.33 18.90 8.51
CA HIS A 171 0.54 17.84 7.52
C HIS A 171 1.84 18.07 6.77
N TYR A 172 2.34 17.01 6.15
CA TYR A 172 3.42 17.09 5.17
C TYR A 172 3.12 16.16 4.00
N GLN A 173 3.12 16.69 2.78
CA GLN A 173 2.93 15.87 1.59
C GLN A 173 4.28 15.32 1.13
N ILE A 174 4.42 14.01 1.13
CA ILE A 174 5.67 13.28 0.85
C ILE A 174 5.86 13.06 -0.65
N VAL A 175 4.79 13.00 -1.41
CA VAL A 175 4.83 12.95 -2.88
C VAL A 175 3.77 13.88 -3.43
N HIS A 176 4.18 14.83 -4.26
CA HIS A 176 3.28 15.77 -4.94
C HIS A 176 2.73 15.15 -6.22
N HIS A 177 1.42 15.25 -6.46
CA HIS A 177 0.79 14.76 -7.69
C HIS A 177 1.33 13.38 -8.11
N ASP A 178 1.20 12.41 -7.24
CA ASP A 178 1.82 11.09 -7.45
C ASP A 178 1.23 10.39 -8.69
N LEU A 179 2.12 9.92 -9.54
CA LEU A 179 1.84 9.17 -10.78
C LEU A 179 2.47 7.77 -10.77
N LEU A 180 2.91 7.27 -9.60
CA LEU A 180 3.76 6.09 -9.51
C LEU A 180 3.37 5.13 -8.39
N ASP A 181 2.14 5.29 -7.84
CA ASP A 181 1.67 4.48 -6.72
C ASP A 181 2.65 4.50 -5.52
N LYS A 182 3.20 5.70 -5.23
CA LYS A 182 4.16 5.92 -4.13
C LYS A 182 3.46 6.19 -2.80
N ASP A 183 2.51 5.36 -2.45
CA ASP A 183 1.78 5.40 -1.18
C ASP A 183 2.70 5.56 0.03
N LEU A 184 2.16 6.07 1.14
CA LEU A 184 2.73 5.88 2.45
C LEU A 184 2.26 4.52 2.98
N PRO A 185 3.09 3.46 2.86
CA PRO A 185 2.60 2.09 2.91
C PRO A 185 2.41 1.55 4.33
N CYS A 186 2.84 2.29 5.35
CA CYS A 186 2.87 1.83 6.74
C CYS A 186 2.39 2.89 7.72
N ALA A 187 1.92 2.44 8.88
CA ALA A 187 1.61 3.32 9.98
C ALA A 187 2.86 4.11 10.42
N PRO A 188 2.73 5.40 10.76
CA PRO A 188 3.84 6.19 11.28
C PRO A 188 4.38 5.61 12.58
N VAL A 189 5.70 5.66 12.80
CA VAL A 189 6.31 5.17 14.03
C VAL A 189 6.59 6.34 14.98
N LEU A 190 6.08 6.26 16.21
CA LEU A 190 6.30 7.25 17.25
C LEU A 190 7.51 6.83 18.11
N LEU A 191 8.45 7.75 18.28
CA LEU A 191 9.66 7.51 19.08
C LEU A 191 10.14 8.82 19.71
N THR A 192 11.12 8.74 20.61
CA THR A 192 11.81 9.91 21.16
C THR A 192 13.28 9.83 20.77
N VAL A 193 13.81 10.90 20.22
CA VAL A 193 15.21 11.00 19.76
C VAL A 193 15.92 12.15 20.46
N THR A 194 17.25 12.11 20.48
CA THR A 194 18.08 13.24 20.87
C THR A 194 18.57 13.95 19.61
N HIS A 195 17.94 15.07 19.26
CA HIS A 195 18.31 15.85 18.10
C HIS A 195 18.90 17.21 18.53
N ARG A 196 20.12 17.53 18.05
CA ARG A 196 20.85 18.77 18.40
C ARG A 196 20.91 19.00 19.91
N GLY A 197 21.19 17.91 20.68
CA GLY A 197 21.35 17.96 22.14
C GLY A 197 20.04 18.03 22.94
N ARG A 198 18.86 17.96 22.31
CA ARG A 198 17.55 18.01 22.96
C ARG A 198 16.74 16.75 22.68
N LYS A 199 15.98 16.31 23.66
CA LYS A 199 14.96 15.26 23.47
C LYS A 199 13.82 15.82 22.65
N VAL A 200 13.50 15.14 21.54
CA VAL A 200 12.39 15.45 20.64
C VAL A 200 11.50 14.21 20.53
N ASP A 201 10.24 14.41 20.83
CA ASP A 201 9.22 13.40 20.55
C ASP A 201 8.91 13.45 19.04
N ALA A 202 9.34 12.44 18.30
CA ALA A 202 9.32 12.41 16.86
C ALA A 202 8.26 11.45 16.29
N VAL A 203 7.88 11.67 15.05
CA VAL A 203 7.14 10.73 14.21
C VAL A 203 7.96 10.45 12.95
N ALA A 204 8.18 9.16 12.65
CA ALA A 204 8.93 8.69 11.49
C ALA A 204 7.97 8.02 10.49
N GLN A 205 7.95 8.52 9.25
CA GLN A 205 7.12 8.01 8.16
C GLN A 205 7.98 7.43 7.04
N GLY A 206 7.85 6.14 6.83
CA GLY A 206 8.47 5.44 5.71
C GLY A 206 7.67 5.57 4.42
N SER A 207 8.34 5.38 3.29
CA SER A 207 7.74 5.54 1.97
C SER A 207 8.11 4.40 1.01
N LYS A 208 7.27 4.16 -0.01
CA LYS A 208 7.55 3.16 -1.06
C LYS A 208 8.84 3.42 -1.83
N HIS A 209 9.30 4.65 -1.94
CA HIS A 209 10.59 4.96 -2.58
C HIS A 209 11.81 4.83 -1.65
N GLY A 210 11.62 4.23 -0.46
CA GLY A 210 12.73 3.87 0.43
C GLY A 210 13.36 5.02 1.18
N LEU A 211 12.63 6.12 1.33
CA LEU A 211 13.02 7.28 2.14
C LEU A 211 12.26 7.27 3.47
N LEU A 212 12.89 7.82 4.50
CA LEU A 212 12.27 8.02 5.81
C LEU A 212 12.21 9.51 6.14
N PHE A 213 11.01 10.00 6.38
CA PHE A 213 10.74 11.37 6.78
C PHE A 213 10.50 11.41 8.30
N VAL A 214 11.22 12.26 9.01
CA VAL A 214 11.16 12.33 10.47
C VAL A 214 10.85 13.76 10.90
N PHE A 215 9.77 13.91 11.67
CA PHE A 215 9.27 15.20 12.11
C PHE A 215 9.16 15.26 13.63
N ASP A 216 9.29 16.46 14.19
CA ASP A 216 8.72 16.74 15.52
C ASP A 216 7.22 16.47 15.47
N ARG A 217 6.74 15.53 16.27
CA ARG A 217 5.35 15.05 16.15
C ARG A 217 4.30 16.06 16.61
N VAL A 218 4.71 17.11 17.35
CA VAL A 218 3.81 18.16 17.80
C VAL A 218 3.67 19.28 16.78
N THR A 219 4.81 19.72 16.22
CA THR A 219 4.86 20.88 15.34
C THR A 219 4.81 20.54 13.84
N GLY A 220 5.22 19.32 13.45
CA GLY A 220 5.40 18.93 12.06
C GLY A 220 6.70 19.42 11.42
N GLU A 221 7.58 20.06 12.21
CA GLU A 221 8.88 20.50 11.72
C GLU A 221 9.79 19.30 11.42
N PRO A 222 10.40 19.22 10.22
CA PRO A 222 11.30 18.14 9.89
C PRO A 222 12.59 18.21 10.73
N LEU A 223 13.05 17.06 11.22
CA LEU A 223 14.29 17.01 11.98
C LEU A 223 15.53 17.30 11.12
N TRP A 224 15.50 16.92 9.88
CA TRP A 224 16.53 17.23 8.87
C TRP A 224 15.92 17.96 7.69
N PRO A 225 16.68 18.82 6.99
CA PRO A 225 16.17 19.52 5.83
C PRO A 225 15.58 18.55 4.79
N ILE A 226 14.49 18.94 4.16
CA ILE A 226 13.88 18.27 3.04
C ILE A 226 14.04 19.18 1.83
N GLU A 227 14.65 18.64 0.75
CA GLU A 227 14.97 19.37 -0.47
C GLU A 227 13.95 19.03 -1.56
N GLU A 228 13.40 20.06 -2.20
CA GLU A 228 12.63 19.90 -3.44
C GLU A 228 13.59 19.68 -4.60
N ARG A 229 13.53 18.48 -5.21
CA ARG A 229 14.41 18.12 -6.32
C ARG A 229 13.62 17.99 -7.62
N PRO A 230 14.14 18.52 -8.76
CA PRO A 230 13.48 18.39 -10.05
C PRO A 230 13.27 16.93 -10.46
N VAL A 231 12.11 16.65 -11.07
CA VAL A 231 11.76 15.34 -11.64
C VAL A 231 11.32 15.49 -13.09
N PRO A 232 11.40 14.42 -13.92
CA PRO A 232 11.02 14.48 -15.32
C PRO A 232 9.54 14.87 -15.53
N ALA A 233 9.27 15.70 -16.53
CA ALA A 233 7.92 15.94 -17.00
C ALA A 233 7.37 14.72 -17.75
N SER A 234 6.04 14.50 -17.72
CA SER A 234 5.38 13.48 -18.52
C SER A 234 5.28 13.88 -19.99
N ASP A 235 5.41 12.91 -20.90
CA ASP A 235 5.14 13.07 -22.33
C ASP A 235 3.71 12.66 -22.72
N LEU A 236 2.90 12.26 -21.76
CA LEU A 236 1.51 11.92 -21.97
C LEU A 236 0.64 13.17 -22.14
N ARG A 237 -0.14 13.19 -23.20
CA ARG A 237 -1.02 14.33 -23.47
C ARG A 237 -2.03 14.53 -22.35
N GLY A 238 -2.13 15.75 -21.84
CA GLY A 238 -3.06 16.12 -20.76
C GLY A 238 -2.49 15.93 -19.36
N GLU A 239 -1.35 15.23 -19.21
CA GLU A 239 -0.67 15.09 -17.93
C GLU A 239 0.14 16.35 -17.58
N GLN A 240 0.12 16.72 -16.31
CA GLN A 240 0.90 17.83 -15.75
C GLN A 240 1.62 17.34 -14.49
N ALA A 241 2.67 16.54 -14.68
CA ALA A 241 3.50 16.06 -13.58
C ALA A 241 4.01 17.24 -12.72
N TRP A 242 4.01 17.07 -11.38
CA TRP A 242 4.56 18.09 -10.50
C TRP A 242 6.06 18.23 -10.74
N PRO A 243 6.61 19.46 -10.83
CA PRO A 243 7.97 19.66 -11.32
C PRO A 243 9.07 19.21 -10.36
N THR A 244 8.76 19.10 -9.07
CA THR A 244 9.72 18.70 -8.03
C THR A 244 9.10 17.66 -7.08
N GLN A 245 9.96 16.96 -6.36
CA GLN A 245 9.54 16.05 -5.29
C GLN A 245 10.45 16.23 -4.06
N PRO A 246 9.92 16.00 -2.84
CA PRO A 246 10.64 16.19 -1.60
C PRO A 246 11.59 15.03 -1.29
N PHE A 247 12.83 15.34 -0.95
CA PHE A 247 13.88 14.41 -0.56
C PHE A 247 14.47 14.81 0.79
N PRO A 248 14.34 14.01 1.86
CA PRO A 248 15.01 14.28 3.12
C PRO A 248 16.51 14.11 2.95
N THR A 249 17.28 15.00 3.57
CA THR A 249 18.75 14.93 3.53
C THR A 249 19.30 13.84 4.44
N LYS A 250 18.54 13.43 5.46
CA LYS A 250 18.81 12.32 6.39
C LYS A 250 17.49 11.69 6.87
N PRO A 251 17.53 10.39 7.21
CA PRO A 251 18.59 9.41 6.93
C PRO A 251 18.85 9.23 5.44
N ALA A 252 20.00 8.61 5.10
CA ALA A 252 20.27 8.20 3.72
C ALA A 252 19.17 7.20 3.25
N PRO A 253 18.86 7.14 1.95
CA PRO A 253 17.90 6.17 1.42
C PRO A 253 18.27 4.73 1.80
N PHE A 254 17.29 3.94 2.22
CA PHE A 254 17.52 2.54 2.62
C PHE A 254 17.76 1.60 1.46
N MET A 255 17.40 2.02 0.26
CA MET A 255 17.57 1.28 -0.98
C MET A 255 18.24 2.13 -2.05
N ARG A 256 18.80 1.47 -3.05
CA ARG A 256 19.30 2.15 -4.25
C ARG A 256 18.18 2.98 -4.87
N GLN A 257 18.49 4.18 -5.35
CA GLN A 257 17.56 5.12 -5.94
C GLN A 257 17.58 5.12 -7.47
N ARG A 258 18.53 4.40 -8.05
CA ARG A 258 18.71 4.26 -9.51
C ARG A 258 19.04 2.81 -9.83
N TYR A 259 18.70 2.42 -11.05
CA TYR A 259 19.11 1.17 -11.67
C TYR A 259 19.99 1.50 -12.87
N THR A 260 21.25 1.11 -12.81
CA THR A 260 22.28 1.40 -13.81
C THR A 260 22.85 0.12 -14.39
N GLU A 261 23.73 0.19 -15.40
CA GLU A 261 24.43 -0.98 -15.94
C GLU A 261 25.29 -1.70 -14.89
N ASP A 262 25.72 -0.99 -13.84
CA ASP A 262 26.45 -1.60 -12.71
C ASP A 262 25.53 -2.40 -11.77
N ASP A 263 24.22 -2.15 -11.83
CA ASP A 263 23.23 -2.80 -10.98
C ASP A 263 22.57 -4.04 -11.60
N VAL A 264 22.85 -4.35 -12.88
CA VAL A 264 22.27 -5.50 -13.57
C VAL A 264 22.58 -6.81 -12.83
N SER A 265 21.71 -7.80 -12.98
CA SER A 265 21.88 -9.12 -12.36
C SER A 265 23.29 -9.68 -12.61
N ASN A 266 23.88 -10.26 -11.57
CA ASN A 266 25.16 -10.94 -11.61
C ASN A 266 25.09 -12.40 -11.13
N VAL A 267 23.86 -12.94 -11.06
CA VAL A 267 23.60 -14.32 -10.59
C VAL A 267 24.17 -15.34 -11.56
N THR A 268 24.04 -15.09 -12.88
CA THR A 268 24.71 -15.86 -13.93
C THR A 268 25.18 -14.94 -15.06
N PRO A 269 26.14 -15.38 -15.90
CA PRO A 269 26.56 -14.63 -17.08
C PRO A 269 25.41 -14.32 -18.05
N GLU A 270 24.51 -15.28 -18.24
CA GLU A 270 23.33 -15.16 -19.13
C GLU A 270 22.32 -14.15 -18.59
N ALA A 271 22.08 -14.17 -17.26
CA ALA A 271 21.22 -13.19 -16.60
C ALA A 271 21.81 -11.78 -16.74
N ARG A 272 23.13 -11.66 -16.59
CA ARG A 272 23.82 -10.36 -16.79
C ARG A 272 23.67 -9.86 -18.21
N ALA A 273 23.92 -10.69 -19.21
CA ALA A 273 23.81 -10.31 -20.62
C ALA A 273 22.40 -9.80 -20.95
N LEU A 274 21.37 -10.59 -20.60
CA LEU A 274 19.97 -10.22 -20.84
C LEU A 274 19.60 -8.88 -20.19
N THR A 275 19.98 -8.73 -18.92
CA THR A 275 19.60 -7.51 -18.16
C THR A 275 20.34 -6.29 -18.64
N LEU A 276 21.60 -6.45 -19.09
CA LEU A 276 22.38 -5.38 -19.68
C LEU A 276 21.81 -4.91 -21.02
N ASP A 277 21.42 -5.83 -21.90
CA ASP A 277 20.79 -5.48 -23.17
C ASP A 277 19.45 -4.77 -22.96
N ARG A 278 18.67 -5.23 -21.99
CA ARG A 278 17.35 -4.66 -21.71
C ARG A 278 17.42 -3.24 -21.13
N ILE A 279 18.32 -2.94 -20.20
CA ILE A 279 18.43 -1.59 -19.62
C ILE A 279 18.77 -0.53 -20.68
N ARG A 280 19.47 -0.91 -21.77
CA ARG A 280 19.82 0.01 -22.85
C ARG A 280 18.63 0.47 -23.67
N ILE A 281 17.59 -0.34 -23.74
CA ILE A 281 16.34 -0.01 -24.46
C ILE A 281 15.21 0.46 -23.54
N SER A 282 15.27 0.09 -22.26
CA SER A 282 14.29 0.47 -21.24
C SER A 282 15.01 1.10 -20.03
N PRO A 283 15.49 2.35 -20.14
CA PRO A 283 16.31 2.98 -19.12
C PRO A 283 15.54 3.28 -17.84
N ASN A 284 16.25 3.41 -16.73
CA ASN A 284 15.71 3.94 -15.47
C ASN A 284 16.03 5.43 -15.34
N PHE A 285 15.02 6.23 -14.97
CA PHE A 285 15.12 7.68 -14.78
C PHE A 285 15.18 8.10 -13.31
N GLY A 286 15.50 7.18 -12.40
CA GLY A 286 15.54 7.43 -10.97
C GLY A 286 14.21 7.11 -10.29
N PRO A 287 13.98 7.62 -9.05
CA PRO A 287 12.84 7.21 -8.23
C PRO A 287 11.47 7.75 -8.71
N PHE A 288 11.48 8.77 -9.56
CA PHE A 288 10.28 9.41 -10.11
C PHE A 288 10.34 9.50 -11.65
N PRO A 289 10.36 8.36 -12.38
CA PRO A 289 10.22 8.39 -13.83
C PRO A 289 8.82 8.86 -14.19
N ALA A 290 8.68 9.72 -15.18
CA ALA A 290 7.35 10.06 -15.68
C ALA A 290 6.74 8.86 -16.42
N PRO A 291 5.46 8.50 -16.15
CA PRO A 291 4.77 7.51 -16.95
C PRO A 291 4.75 7.90 -18.43
N SER A 292 5.01 6.93 -19.32
CA SER A 292 5.14 7.13 -20.77
C SER A 292 4.62 5.92 -21.53
N LEU A 293 4.32 6.10 -22.82
CA LEU A 293 4.06 4.99 -23.75
C LEU A 293 5.32 4.15 -23.99
N LYS A 294 6.50 4.73 -23.80
CA LYS A 294 7.76 4.00 -23.87
C LYS A 294 7.98 3.23 -22.58
N GLU A 295 8.41 1.97 -22.73
CA GLU A 295 8.78 1.17 -21.59
C GLU A 295 10.01 1.75 -20.89
N SER A 296 9.96 1.77 -19.55
CA SER A 296 11.09 2.11 -18.70
C SER A 296 11.16 1.17 -17.49
N ILE A 297 12.34 1.05 -16.89
CA ILE A 297 12.51 0.33 -15.63
C ILE A 297 12.16 1.30 -14.49
N MET A 298 11.17 0.93 -13.70
CA MET A 298 10.82 1.64 -12.46
C MET A 298 11.61 1.07 -11.29
N PHE A 299 12.44 1.91 -10.70
CA PHE A 299 13.23 1.58 -9.52
C PHE A 299 13.50 2.83 -8.69
N PRO A 300 13.09 2.87 -7.42
CA PRO A 300 12.31 1.88 -6.64
C PRO A 300 10.99 1.46 -7.28
N GLY A 301 10.65 0.17 -7.13
CA GLY A 301 9.48 -0.44 -7.78
C GLY A 301 8.12 -0.07 -7.17
N PHE A 302 7.05 -0.63 -7.73
CA PHE A 302 5.67 -0.36 -7.30
C PHE A 302 5.33 -0.93 -5.92
N ASP A 303 5.76 -2.15 -5.60
CA ASP A 303 5.60 -2.70 -4.25
C ASP A 303 6.34 -1.85 -3.23
N GLY A 304 7.36 -1.13 -3.68
CA GLY A 304 8.11 -0.20 -2.86
C GLY A 304 9.28 -0.81 -2.13
N GLY A 305 10.10 0.06 -1.53
CA GLY A 305 11.16 -0.31 -0.61
C GLY A 305 10.59 -0.69 0.74
N MET A 306 9.81 0.19 1.34
CA MET A 306 9.04 -0.11 2.55
C MET A 306 7.64 -0.60 2.19
N GLU A 307 7.12 -1.47 3.05
CA GLU A 307 5.82 -2.12 2.89
C GLU A 307 4.95 -1.95 4.13
N TRP A 308 3.71 -2.49 4.10
CA TRP A 308 2.69 -2.30 5.14
C TRP A 308 3.11 -2.72 6.57
N GLY A 309 4.07 -3.61 6.69
CA GLY A 309 4.58 -4.02 8.00
C GLY A 309 5.30 -2.90 8.76
N GLY A 310 5.74 -1.88 8.03
CA GLY A 310 6.40 -0.71 8.59
C GLY A 310 7.71 -1.01 9.30
N GLY A 311 8.08 -0.11 10.19
CA GLY A 311 9.27 -0.25 11.02
C GLY A 311 8.92 -0.41 12.49
N ALA A 312 9.92 -0.74 13.30
CA ALA A 312 9.89 -0.70 14.74
C ALA A 312 10.91 0.30 15.25
N ALA A 313 10.71 0.83 16.46
CA ALA A 313 11.69 1.67 17.11
C ALA A 313 11.91 1.24 18.56
N ASP A 314 13.11 1.45 19.07
CA ASP A 314 13.45 1.23 20.47
C ASP A 314 13.56 2.55 21.25
N PRO A 315 13.63 2.49 22.61
CA PRO A 315 13.79 3.67 23.44
C PRO A 315 15.12 4.44 23.24
N ASP A 316 16.11 3.82 22.61
CA ASP A 316 17.40 4.44 22.32
C ASP A 316 17.35 5.32 21.06
N GLY A 317 16.19 5.37 20.37
CA GLY A 317 15.98 6.17 19.17
C GLY A 317 16.44 5.47 17.90
N VAL A 318 16.62 4.15 17.93
CA VAL A 318 16.97 3.36 16.75
C VAL A 318 15.70 2.87 16.06
N TYR A 319 15.65 3.06 14.73
CA TYR A 319 14.57 2.61 13.84
C TYR A 319 15.01 1.39 13.04
N TYR A 320 14.18 0.35 13.05
CA TYR A 320 14.44 -0.93 12.36
C TYR A 320 13.42 -1.12 11.25
N VAL A 321 13.88 -1.49 10.04
CA VAL A 321 12.99 -1.65 8.89
C VAL A 321 13.54 -2.64 7.88
N ASN A 322 12.66 -3.44 7.31
CA ASN A 322 12.96 -4.28 6.16
C ASN A 322 12.61 -3.56 4.86
N ILE A 323 13.41 -3.82 3.82
CA ILE A 323 13.38 -3.10 2.55
C ILE A 323 13.43 -4.09 1.38
N ASN A 324 12.63 -3.82 0.35
CA ASN A 324 12.69 -4.48 -0.96
C ASN A 324 13.53 -3.68 -1.95
N GLU A 325 14.33 -4.38 -2.76
CA GLU A 325 15.07 -3.78 -3.86
C GLU A 325 14.76 -4.53 -5.17
N ILE A 326 13.47 -4.49 -5.58
CA ILE A 326 12.95 -5.20 -6.75
C ILE A 326 12.59 -4.21 -7.86
N PRO A 327 13.20 -4.31 -9.05
CA PRO A 327 12.86 -3.46 -10.18
C PRO A 327 11.59 -3.97 -10.88
N TRP A 328 10.84 -3.03 -11.48
CA TRP A 328 9.60 -3.27 -12.20
C TRP A 328 9.64 -2.62 -13.59
N ILE A 329 8.65 -2.93 -14.42
CA ILE A 329 8.47 -2.32 -15.73
C ILE A 329 7.31 -1.33 -15.67
N LEU A 330 7.59 -0.09 -16.04
CA LEU A 330 6.60 0.98 -16.20
C LEU A 330 6.33 1.21 -17.68
N GLN A 331 5.06 1.12 -18.07
CA GLN A 331 4.61 1.45 -19.41
C GLN A 331 3.13 1.82 -19.37
N MET A 332 2.76 2.87 -20.09
CA MET A 332 1.37 3.25 -20.31
C MET A 332 0.89 2.75 -21.67
N VAL A 333 -0.41 2.65 -21.82
CA VAL A 333 -1.06 2.28 -23.10
C VAL A 333 -2.20 3.23 -23.41
N GLU A 334 -2.35 3.57 -24.69
CA GLU A 334 -3.48 4.38 -25.14
C GLU A 334 -4.78 3.57 -25.11
N THR A 335 -5.83 4.19 -24.60
CA THR A 335 -7.18 3.61 -24.64
C THR A 335 -7.85 3.79 -26.02
N ARG A 336 -7.21 4.55 -26.92
CA ARG A 336 -7.59 4.70 -28.33
C ARG A 336 -6.58 3.99 -29.23
N ARG A 337 -7.00 3.59 -30.42
CA ARG A 337 -6.11 3.04 -31.44
C ARG A 337 -5.28 4.17 -32.10
N PRO A 338 -4.17 3.84 -32.77
CA PRO A 338 -3.33 4.83 -33.43
C PRO A 338 -4.04 5.66 -34.51
N ASP A 339 -5.06 5.12 -35.13
CA ASP A 339 -5.90 5.80 -36.13
C ASP A 339 -6.90 6.80 -35.49
N GLY A 340 -6.85 6.97 -34.16
CA GLY A 340 -7.73 7.83 -33.39
C GLY A 340 -9.10 7.21 -33.10
N THR A 341 -9.41 6.04 -33.66
CA THR A 341 -10.66 5.34 -33.37
C THR A 341 -10.65 4.86 -31.93
N ALA A 342 -11.78 5.04 -31.25
CA ALA A 342 -11.95 4.47 -29.93
C ALA A 342 -11.85 2.94 -30.02
N ARG A 343 -11.10 2.34 -29.10
CA ARG A 343 -11.17 0.88 -28.93
C ARG A 343 -12.61 0.49 -28.59
N PRO A 344 -13.10 -0.67 -29.03
CA PRO A 344 -14.39 -1.16 -28.58
C PRO A 344 -14.52 -1.01 -27.07
N ARG A 345 -15.69 -0.62 -26.59
CA ARG A 345 -15.90 -0.30 -25.18
C ARG A 345 -15.36 -1.39 -24.26
N GLY A 346 -15.66 -2.64 -24.52
CA GLY A 346 -15.20 -3.76 -23.69
C GLY A 346 -13.68 -3.90 -23.66
N GLU A 347 -12.99 -3.70 -24.80
CA GLU A 347 -11.51 -3.71 -24.87
C GLU A 347 -10.91 -2.54 -24.08
N ARG A 348 -11.44 -1.33 -24.28
CA ARG A 348 -10.98 -0.14 -23.60
C ARG A 348 -11.17 -0.24 -22.08
N ASP A 349 -12.38 -0.60 -21.67
CA ASP A 349 -12.71 -0.72 -20.27
C ASP A 349 -11.90 -1.85 -19.59
N TYR A 350 -11.60 -2.92 -20.34
CA TYR A 350 -10.66 -3.96 -19.92
C TYR A 350 -9.25 -3.41 -19.70
N LEU A 351 -8.72 -2.62 -20.62
CA LEU A 351 -7.39 -2.02 -20.50
C LEU A 351 -7.30 -1.11 -19.25
N VAL A 352 -8.35 -0.37 -18.96
CA VAL A 352 -8.41 0.54 -17.81
C VAL A 352 -8.54 -0.21 -16.49
N HIS A 353 -9.39 -1.24 -16.41
CA HIS A 353 -9.80 -1.82 -15.14
C HIS A 353 -9.21 -3.20 -14.84
N CYS A 354 -8.79 -3.94 -15.87
CA CYS A 354 -8.43 -5.35 -15.73
C CYS A 354 -6.99 -5.66 -16.17
N ALA A 355 -6.47 -4.95 -17.15
CA ALA A 355 -5.17 -5.24 -17.76
C ALA A 355 -4.00 -5.10 -16.80
N ALA A 356 -4.09 -4.22 -15.81
CA ALA A 356 -3.07 -4.05 -14.75
C ALA A 356 -2.74 -5.36 -14.02
N CYS A 357 -3.74 -6.24 -13.87
CA CYS A 357 -3.57 -7.54 -13.21
C CYS A 357 -3.54 -8.70 -14.22
N HIS A 358 -4.38 -8.65 -15.25
CA HIS A 358 -4.57 -9.79 -16.15
C HIS A 358 -3.78 -9.70 -17.47
N GLY A 359 -2.91 -8.68 -17.63
CA GLY A 359 -2.14 -8.42 -18.84
C GLY A 359 -2.97 -7.76 -19.94
N MET A 360 -2.30 -7.01 -20.82
CA MET A 360 -2.97 -6.34 -21.94
C MET A 360 -3.53 -7.34 -22.98
N ASP A 361 -2.88 -8.48 -23.08
CA ASP A 361 -3.22 -9.61 -23.96
C ASP A 361 -4.14 -10.65 -23.28
N ARG A 362 -4.55 -10.41 -22.06
CA ARG A 362 -5.33 -11.32 -21.20
C ARG A 362 -4.58 -12.59 -20.78
N ALA A 363 -3.27 -12.69 -21.02
CA ALA A 363 -2.48 -13.88 -20.67
C ALA A 363 -2.24 -14.03 -19.17
N GLY A 364 -2.60 -13.02 -18.37
CA GLY A 364 -2.31 -12.97 -16.94
C GLY A 364 -0.87 -12.56 -16.66
N ILE A 365 -0.52 -12.54 -15.38
CA ILE A 365 0.84 -12.31 -14.89
C ILE A 365 1.16 -13.42 -13.87
N PRO A 366 1.53 -14.63 -14.31
CA PRO A 366 1.66 -15.81 -13.44
C PRO A 366 2.60 -15.58 -12.26
N LEU A 367 3.75 -14.93 -12.49
CA LEU A 367 4.74 -14.63 -11.44
C LEU A 367 4.22 -13.67 -10.36
N ALA A 368 3.26 -12.83 -10.70
CA ALA A 368 2.55 -11.99 -9.74
C ALA A 368 1.29 -12.66 -9.16
N GLY A 369 1.00 -13.90 -9.56
CA GLY A 369 -0.18 -14.66 -9.11
C GLY A 369 -1.49 -14.18 -9.73
N PHE A 370 -1.46 -13.50 -10.88
CA PHE A 370 -2.64 -13.08 -11.61
C PHE A 370 -2.97 -14.06 -12.73
N PRO A 371 -4.18 -14.68 -12.75
CA PRO A 371 -4.51 -15.73 -13.70
C PRO A 371 -4.74 -15.18 -15.12
N SER A 372 -4.46 -16.03 -16.12
CA SER A 372 -4.87 -15.80 -17.50
C SER A 372 -6.41 -15.79 -17.62
N LEU A 373 -6.93 -14.95 -18.49
CA LEU A 373 -8.34 -14.89 -18.88
C LEU A 373 -8.60 -15.43 -20.29
N LEU A 374 -7.57 -15.91 -21.00
CA LEU A 374 -7.70 -16.42 -22.37
C LEU A 374 -8.67 -17.61 -22.45
N ASP A 375 -8.60 -18.52 -21.46
CA ASP A 375 -9.45 -19.71 -21.40
C ASP A 375 -10.48 -19.63 -20.27
N LEU A 376 -10.94 -18.42 -19.94
CA LEU A 376 -11.85 -18.23 -18.82
C LEU A 376 -13.15 -19.00 -19.03
N GLY A 377 -13.67 -19.07 -20.25
CA GLY A 377 -14.90 -19.79 -20.60
C GLY A 377 -14.84 -21.30 -20.32
N ALA A 378 -13.66 -21.92 -20.36
CA ALA A 378 -13.46 -23.33 -20.02
C ALA A 378 -13.50 -23.57 -18.49
N ARG A 379 -13.28 -22.53 -17.70
CA ARG A 379 -13.14 -22.63 -16.22
C ARG A 379 -14.32 -22.05 -15.45
N ARG A 380 -15.02 -21.08 -16.03
CA ARG A 380 -16.15 -20.37 -15.39
C ARG A 380 -17.14 -19.91 -16.42
N THR A 381 -18.43 -19.94 -16.05
CA THR A 381 -19.47 -19.33 -16.89
C THR A 381 -19.38 -17.80 -16.81
N ARG A 382 -19.98 -17.10 -17.79
CA ARG A 382 -20.03 -15.64 -17.81
C ARG A 382 -20.73 -15.08 -16.55
N GLU A 383 -21.79 -15.76 -16.07
CA GLU A 383 -22.53 -15.38 -14.86
C GLU A 383 -21.66 -15.49 -13.61
N GLN A 384 -20.88 -16.56 -13.50
CA GLN A 384 -19.91 -16.72 -12.41
C GLN A 384 -18.85 -15.62 -12.43
N ALA A 385 -18.34 -15.29 -13.63
CA ALA A 385 -17.39 -14.19 -13.79
C ALA A 385 -18.03 -12.83 -13.46
N ALA A 386 -19.29 -12.60 -13.85
CA ALA A 386 -20.03 -11.39 -13.51
C ALA A 386 -20.23 -11.25 -12.00
N GLN A 387 -20.49 -12.34 -11.30
CA GLN A 387 -20.58 -12.33 -9.83
C GLN A 387 -19.24 -12.00 -9.20
N LEU A 388 -18.15 -12.62 -9.67
CA LEU A 388 -16.79 -12.36 -9.16
C LEU A 388 -16.35 -10.92 -9.38
N THR A 389 -16.61 -10.35 -10.58
CA THR A 389 -16.27 -8.94 -10.83
C THR A 389 -17.08 -7.99 -9.95
N ARG A 390 -18.29 -8.33 -9.60
CA ARG A 390 -19.15 -7.53 -8.72
C ARG A 390 -18.72 -7.59 -7.25
N GLN A 391 -18.36 -8.78 -6.76
CA GLN A 391 -18.10 -9.03 -5.34
C GLN A 391 -16.62 -8.98 -4.97
N GLY A 392 -15.71 -9.11 -5.96
CA GLY A 392 -14.32 -9.38 -5.70
C GLY A 392 -14.06 -10.83 -5.30
N PHE A 393 -12.81 -11.25 -5.35
CA PHE A 393 -12.37 -12.57 -4.91
C PHE A 393 -10.87 -12.60 -4.60
N GLY A 394 -10.52 -12.94 -3.38
CA GLY A 394 -9.13 -12.97 -2.95
C GLY A 394 -8.44 -11.61 -3.15
N ARG A 395 -7.45 -11.55 -4.05
CA ARG A 395 -6.74 -10.30 -4.40
C ARG A 395 -7.47 -9.44 -5.43
N MET A 396 -8.49 -9.97 -6.09
CA MET A 396 -9.30 -9.23 -7.05
C MET A 396 -10.29 -8.33 -6.28
N PRO A 397 -10.22 -6.99 -6.45
CA PRO A 397 -11.16 -6.10 -5.79
C PRO A 397 -12.57 -6.26 -6.36
N ALA A 398 -13.56 -5.75 -5.62
CA ALA A 398 -14.91 -5.61 -6.14
C ALA A 398 -14.97 -4.44 -7.13
N PHE A 399 -15.55 -4.66 -8.30
CA PHE A 399 -15.78 -3.66 -9.33
C PHE A 399 -17.24 -3.22 -9.41
N ASP A 400 -17.95 -3.25 -8.29
CA ASP A 400 -19.35 -2.86 -8.17
C ASP A 400 -19.62 -1.39 -8.51
N ARG A 401 -18.60 -0.53 -8.41
CA ARG A 401 -18.65 0.88 -8.81
C ARG A 401 -18.67 1.09 -10.31
N ILE A 402 -18.13 0.15 -11.08
CA ILE A 402 -18.21 0.20 -12.53
C ILE A 402 -19.67 -0.07 -12.91
N PRO A 403 -20.33 0.81 -13.71
CA PRO A 403 -21.70 0.58 -14.15
C PRO A 403 -21.88 -0.80 -14.78
N GLU A 404 -23.00 -1.47 -14.53
CA GLU A 404 -23.25 -2.82 -15.02
C GLU A 404 -23.06 -2.97 -16.54
N PRO A 405 -23.54 -2.05 -17.40
CA PRO A 405 -23.31 -2.15 -18.85
C PRO A 405 -21.83 -2.07 -19.23
N GLN A 406 -20.99 -1.43 -18.42
CA GLN A 406 -19.55 -1.37 -18.63
C GLN A 406 -18.88 -2.68 -18.22
N ARG A 407 -19.27 -3.24 -17.07
CA ARG A 407 -18.80 -4.58 -16.64
C ARG A 407 -19.18 -5.65 -17.66
N ASP A 408 -20.40 -5.59 -18.18
CA ASP A 408 -20.87 -6.52 -19.21
C ASP A 408 -20.05 -6.42 -20.51
N ALA A 409 -19.73 -5.20 -20.95
CA ALA A 409 -18.86 -5.00 -22.11
C ALA A 409 -17.45 -5.56 -21.90
N ILE A 410 -16.89 -5.44 -20.69
CA ILE A 410 -15.59 -6.06 -20.32
C ILE A 410 -15.70 -7.59 -20.43
N LEU A 411 -16.75 -8.17 -19.87
CA LEU A 411 -16.96 -9.63 -19.92
C LEU A 411 -17.15 -10.11 -21.34
N ASP A 412 -17.93 -9.42 -22.17
CA ASP A 412 -18.10 -9.74 -23.58
C ASP A 412 -16.75 -9.76 -24.31
N TYR A 413 -15.89 -8.77 -24.08
CA TYR A 413 -14.53 -8.74 -24.62
C TYR A 413 -13.68 -9.93 -24.12
N VAL A 414 -13.75 -10.25 -22.83
CA VAL A 414 -12.99 -11.37 -22.23
C VAL A 414 -13.43 -12.72 -22.79
N TYR A 415 -14.75 -12.92 -22.97
CA TYR A 415 -15.32 -14.16 -23.51
C TYR A 415 -15.33 -14.21 -25.04
N GLY A 416 -14.82 -13.19 -25.73
CA GLY A 416 -14.80 -13.14 -27.19
C GLY A 416 -16.18 -13.03 -27.81
N VAL A 417 -17.17 -12.55 -27.06
CA VAL A 417 -18.51 -12.26 -27.59
C VAL A 417 -18.42 -11.02 -28.46
N ALA A 418 -18.79 -11.15 -29.71
CA ALA A 418 -18.83 -9.99 -30.62
C ALA A 418 -19.85 -8.98 -30.11
N THR A 419 -19.37 -7.87 -29.53
CA THR A 419 -20.24 -6.74 -29.24
C THR A 419 -20.70 -6.17 -30.57
N PRO A 420 -22.00 -6.06 -30.86
CA PRO A 420 -22.46 -5.37 -32.09
C PRO A 420 -21.79 -3.99 -32.09
N ALA A 421 -21.08 -3.66 -33.16
CA ALA A 421 -20.67 -2.27 -33.43
C ALA A 421 -21.91 -1.42 -33.18
N ALA A 422 -21.79 -0.36 -32.40
CA ALA A 422 -22.91 0.49 -31.99
C ALA A 422 -23.80 0.71 -33.24
N ALA A 423 -24.89 -0.02 -33.33
CA ALA A 423 -25.82 0.06 -34.41
C ALA A 423 -26.31 1.50 -34.40
N GLY A 424 -26.13 2.15 -35.55
CA GLY A 424 -26.44 3.57 -35.74
C GLY A 424 -27.74 3.96 -35.04
N GLU A 425 -27.69 5.07 -34.33
CA GLU A 425 -28.79 5.65 -33.57
C GLU A 425 -30.09 5.56 -34.35
N LYS A 426 -31.00 4.71 -33.91
CA LYS A 426 -32.40 4.82 -34.34
C LYS A 426 -32.94 6.14 -33.75
N LYS A 427 -33.14 7.12 -34.62
CA LYS A 427 -33.89 8.33 -34.30
C LYS A 427 -35.24 7.95 -33.66
N GLY A 428 -35.39 8.24 -32.37
CA GLY A 428 -36.70 8.19 -31.76
C GLY A 428 -36.76 7.65 -30.34
N LYS A 429 -36.10 8.34 -29.39
CA LYS A 429 -36.51 8.54 -27.99
C LYS A 429 -35.46 9.49 -27.40
N LYS A 430 -35.89 10.58 -26.73
CA LYS A 430 -34.97 11.49 -26.05
C LYS A 430 -34.07 10.65 -25.13
N ALA A 431 -32.84 10.38 -25.61
CA ALA A 431 -31.80 9.84 -24.77
C ALA A 431 -31.54 10.87 -23.66
N GLY A 432 -31.48 10.43 -22.41
CA GLY A 432 -30.87 11.22 -21.36
C GLY A 432 -29.45 11.64 -21.80
N PRO A 433 -28.84 12.65 -21.16
CA PRO A 433 -27.56 13.18 -21.58
C PRO A 433 -26.60 12.01 -21.81
N ALA A 434 -25.99 11.98 -23.00
CA ALA A 434 -25.00 10.97 -23.37
C ALA A 434 -24.01 10.89 -22.19
N ILE A 435 -23.77 9.68 -21.66
CA ILE A 435 -22.70 9.46 -20.71
C ILE A 435 -21.45 9.83 -21.51
N GLU A 436 -20.93 11.04 -21.29
CA GLU A 436 -19.64 11.46 -21.84
C GLU A 436 -18.64 10.37 -21.58
N ASP A 437 -17.88 9.99 -22.60
CA ASP A 437 -16.85 8.97 -22.52
C ASP A 437 -15.71 9.45 -21.60
N ARG A 438 -15.91 9.25 -20.31
CA ARG A 438 -14.97 9.64 -19.24
C ARG A 438 -13.84 8.62 -19.01
N SER A 439 -13.62 7.72 -19.97
CA SER A 439 -12.47 6.82 -19.85
C SER A 439 -11.16 7.60 -19.96
N PRO A 440 -10.21 7.38 -19.03
CA PRO A 440 -8.92 8.06 -19.10
C PRO A 440 -8.24 7.79 -20.44
N ALA A 441 -7.52 8.78 -20.97
CA ALA A 441 -6.85 8.67 -22.27
C ALA A 441 -5.82 7.54 -22.30
N TYR A 442 -5.24 7.23 -21.15
CA TYR A 442 -4.20 6.24 -20.96
C TYR A 442 -4.54 5.28 -19.82
N ALA A 443 -4.09 4.04 -19.95
CA ALA A 443 -4.18 3.01 -18.94
C ALA A 443 -2.77 2.50 -18.60
N PHE A 444 -2.58 2.04 -17.36
CA PHE A 444 -1.35 1.38 -16.94
C PHE A 444 -1.21 0.00 -17.60
N GLY A 445 -0.01 -0.31 -18.10
CA GLY A 445 0.31 -1.55 -18.83
C GLY A 445 0.50 -2.80 -17.95
N GLY A 446 0.18 -2.71 -16.66
CA GLY A 446 0.19 -3.84 -15.71
C GLY A 446 1.43 -3.91 -14.83
N PHE A 447 1.25 -4.56 -13.67
CA PHE A 447 2.31 -4.80 -12.69
C PHE A 447 3.24 -5.92 -13.18
N ARG A 448 4.31 -5.54 -13.90
CA ARG A 448 5.30 -6.45 -14.47
C ARG A 448 6.62 -6.30 -13.74
N ARG A 449 7.06 -7.38 -13.03
CA ARG A 449 8.38 -7.43 -12.42
C ARG A 449 9.44 -7.51 -13.50
N TRP A 450 10.54 -6.81 -13.27
CA TRP A 450 11.73 -6.96 -14.09
C TRP A 450 12.56 -8.13 -13.56
N GLN A 451 12.57 -9.25 -14.30
CA GLN A 451 13.19 -10.52 -13.91
C GLN A 451 14.12 -11.05 -15.00
N ASP A 452 15.09 -11.88 -14.58
CA ASP A 452 15.93 -12.64 -15.48
C ASP A 452 15.21 -13.91 -16.00
N GLN A 453 15.91 -14.72 -16.80
CA GLN A 453 15.36 -15.94 -17.40
C GLN A 453 14.97 -17.02 -16.40
N GLN A 454 15.54 -16.96 -15.19
CA GLN A 454 15.28 -17.92 -14.12
C GLN A 454 14.18 -17.42 -13.15
N GLY A 455 13.65 -16.22 -13.38
CA GLY A 455 12.60 -15.61 -12.55
C GLY A 455 13.12 -14.86 -11.33
N TYR A 456 14.44 -14.69 -11.19
CA TYR A 456 15.01 -13.85 -10.14
C TYR A 456 14.94 -12.37 -10.51
N PRO A 457 14.96 -11.45 -9.52
CA PRO A 457 15.02 -10.02 -9.82
C PRO A 457 16.21 -9.69 -10.73
N ALA A 458 15.95 -8.95 -11.80
CA ALA A 458 16.95 -8.61 -12.81
C ALA A 458 17.97 -7.55 -12.34
N ILE A 459 18.24 -7.50 -11.07
CA ILE A 459 19.18 -6.61 -10.40
C ILE A 459 20.13 -7.45 -9.54
N LYS A 460 21.38 -7.01 -9.38
CA LYS A 460 22.30 -7.68 -8.46
C LYS A 460 21.78 -7.62 -7.02
N PRO A 461 21.97 -8.68 -6.20
CA PRO A 461 21.64 -8.64 -4.78
C PRO A 461 22.31 -7.48 -4.03
N PRO A 462 21.78 -7.10 -2.83
CA PRO A 462 20.67 -7.74 -2.12
C PRO A 462 19.31 -7.35 -2.69
N TRP A 463 18.36 -8.30 -2.69
CA TRP A 463 16.97 -8.08 -3.13
C TRP A 463 16.03 -7.72 -1.98
N GLY A 464 16.42 -8.07 -0.78
CA GLY A 464 15.77 -7.72 0.47
C GLY A 464 16.79 -7.50 1.57
N THR A 465 16.56 -6.49 2.41
CA THR A 465 17.46 -6.14 3.51
C THR A 465 16.72 -5.84 4.80
N LEU A 466 17.39 -6.03 5.93
CA LEU A 466 16.99 -5.52 7.23
C LEU A 466 17.99 -4.45 7.65
N ASN A 467 17.48 -3.32 8.13
CA ASN A 467 18.27 -2.13 8.40
C ASN A 467 18.00 -1.62 9.81
N ALA A 468 19.02 -1.10 10.48
CA ALA A 468 18.91 -0.31 11.70
C ALA A 468 19.50 1.08 11.49
N VAL A 469 18.76 2.09 11.87
CA VAL A 469 19.15 3.50 11.72
C VAL A 469 19.03 4.20 13.06
N ASP A 470 20.09 4.85 13.48
CA ASP A 470 20.08 5.73 14.65
C ASP A 470 19.45 7.08 14.26
N LEU A 471 18.22 7.32 14.69
CA LEU A 471 17.51 8.58 14.41
C LEU A 471 17.93 9.73 15.36
N ASN A 472 18.88 9.51 16.27
CA ASN A 472 19.53 10.64 16.95
C ASN A 472 20.52 11.36 16.01
N THR A 473 21.14 10.61 15.10
CA THR A 473 22.15 11.11 14.16
C THR A 473 21.71 11.07 12.70
N GLY A 474 20.74 10.22 12.36
CA GLY A 474 20.32 9.93 10.99
C GLY A 474 21.25 8.98 10.24
N GLU A 475 22.12 8.24 10.95
CA GLU A 475 23.10 7.34 10.36
C GLU A 475 22.67 5.88 10.41
N VAL A 476 22.99 5.10 9.38
CA VAL A 476 22.75 3.66 9.35
C VAL A 476 23.73 2.96 10.29
N LYS A 477 23.23 2.24 11.29
CA LYS A 477 24.05 1.42 12.20
C LYS A 477 24.52 0.14 11.53
N TRP A 478 23.58 -0.56 10.90
CA TRP A 478 23.87 -1.78 10.15
C TRP A 478 22.78 -2.04 9.08
N LYS A 479 23.18 -2.76 8.02
CA LYS A 479 22.31 -3.24 6.94
C LYS A 479 22.76 -4.65 6.57
N ILE A 480 21.82 -5.59 6.57
CA ILE A 480 22.08 -7.01 6.27
C ILE A 480 21.08 -7.54 5.24
N PRO A 481 21.44 -8.54 4.40
CA PRO A 481 20.46 -9.26 3.59
C PRO A 481 19.42 -9.95 4.47
N LEU A 482 18.14 -9.90 4.05
CA LEU A 482 17.03 -10.53 4.76
C LEU A 482 16.36 -11.59 3.88
N GLY A 483 16.46 -12.86 4.30
CA GLY A 483 16.02 -14.00 3.53
C GLY A 483 17.06 -14.54 2.56
N GLU A 484 16.80 -15.70 2.00
CA GLU A 484 17.67 -16.38 1.05
C GLU A 484 16.85 -17.21 0.05
N TYR A 485 17.47 -17.51 -1.08
CA TYR A 485 17.03 -18.54 -2.00
C TYR A 485 17.96 -19.75 -1.79
N PRO A 486 17.50 -20.84 -1.13
CA PRO A 486 18.35 -21.98 -0.76
C PRO A 486 19.09 -22.59 -1.95
N GLU A 487 18.46 -22.60 -3.13
CA GLU A 487 19.04 -23.09 -4.37
C GLU A 487 20.22 -22.24 -4.89
N LEU A 488 20.22 -20.94 -4.63
CA LEU A 488 21.35 -20.05 -4.94
C LEU A 488 22.46 -20.21 -3.92
N THR A 489 22.11 -20.30 -2.64
CA THR A 489 23.08 -20.54 -1.56
C THR A 489 23.80 -21.88 -1.75
N ALA A 490 23.08 -22.94 -2.16
CA ALA A 490 23.66 -24.24 -2.50
C ALA A 490 24.66 -24.19 -3.69
N ARG A 491 24.51 -23.18 -4.56
CA ARG A 491 25.45 -22.90 -5.68
C ARG A 491 26.65 -22.03 -5.26
N GLY A 492 26.78 -21.70 -3.97
CA GLY A 492 27.83 -20.84 -3.43
C GLY A 492 27.61 -19.35 -3.59
N ILE A 493 26.41 -18.92 -3.96
CA ILE A 493 26.05 -17.50 -4.01
C ILE A 493 25.71 -17.05 -2.57
N PRO A 494 26.31 -15.95 -2.07
CA PRO A 494 25.98 -15.43 -0.74
C PRO A 494 24.48 -15.14 -0.56
N PRO A 495 23.96 -15.08 0.67
CA PRO A 495 22.56 -14.76 0.92
C PRO A 495 22.13 -13.48 0.17
N THR A 496 21.15 -13.64 -0.71
CA THR A 496 20.71 -12.56 -1.64
C THR A 496 19.68 -11.64 -1.02
N GLY A 497 19.12 -12.00 0.14
CA GLY A 497 17.83 -11.48 0.54
C GLY A 497 16.72 -11.98 -0.38
N THR A 498 15.48 -11.85 0.05
CA THR A 498 14.30 -12.11 -0.78
C THR A 498 13.38 -10.92 -0.75
N GLU A 499 12.42 -10.90 -1.67
CA GLU A 499 11.24 -10.09 -1.51
C GLU A 499 10.61 -10.34 -0.14
N ASN A 500 10.21 -9.26 0.54
CA ASN A 500 9.75 -9.35 1.93
C ASN A 500 8.56 -8.43 2.19
N TYR A 501 7.60 -8.93 2.97
CA TYR A 501 6.38 -8.25 3.38
C TYR A 501 6.12 -8.53 4.87
N GLY A 502 5.51 -7.62 5.59
CA GLY A 502 5.44 -7.62 7.05
C GLY A 502 6.55 -6.77 7.64
N GLY A 503 6.59 -6.62 8.94
CA GLY A 503 7.54 -5.76 9.63
C GLY A 503 8.22 -6.45 10.82
N PRO A 504 9.23 -5.79 11.41
CA PRO A 504 9.89 -6.27 12.61
C PRO A 504 9.13 -5.91 13.88
N VAL A 505 9.41 -6.64 14.98
CA VAL A 505 9.14 -6.24 16.34
C VAL A 505 10.44 -6.26 17.14
N VAL A 506 10.70 -5.19 17.91
CA VAL A 506 11.86 -5.10 18.81
C VAL A 506 11.42 -5.25 20.24
N THR A 507 12.19 -5.99 21.03
CA THR A 507 11.90 -6.25 22.45
C THR A 507 12.86 -5.51 23.36
N ALA A 508 12.44 -5.25 24.61
CA ALA A 508 13.28 -4.65 25.63
C ALA A 508 14.52 -5.50 25.97
N GLY A 509 14.47 -6.81 25.71
CA GLY A 509 15.61 -7.74 25.89
C GLY A 509 16.66 -7.67 24.78
N GLY A 510 16.56 -6.74 23.82
CA GLY A 510 17.56 -6.56 22.76
C GLY A 510 17.39 -7.47 21.56
N VAL A 511 16.21 -8.09 21.39
CA VAL A 511 15.94 -9.01 20.28
C VAL A 511 15.00 -8.35 19.27
N LEU A 512 15.39 -8.38 17.99
CA LEU A 512 14.60 -7.95 16.86
C LEU A 512 14.06 -9.20 16.15
N ILE A 513 12.75 -9.33 16.02
CA ILE A 513 12.09 -10.52 15.46
C ILE A 513 11.34 -10.12 14.21
N ILE A 514 11.54 -10.89 13.13
CA ILE A 514 10.89 -10.68 11.84
C ILE A 514 10.75 -12.00 11.09
N ALA A 515 9.67 -12.15 10.32
CA ALA A 515 9.53 -13.18 9.31
C ALA A 515 9.64 -12.55 7.90
N ALA A 516 8.55 -12.05 7.37
CA ALA A 516 8.47 -11.22 6.17
C ALA A 516 8.92 -11.87 4.85
N THR A 517 9.85 -12.82 4.88
CA THR A 517 10.60 -13.34 3.73
C THR A 517 9.87 -14.43 2.95
N ALA A 518 10.19 -14.54 1.65
CA ALA A 518 9.64 -15.57 0.78
C ALA A 518 10.12 -17.00 1.11
N ASP A 519 11.17 -17.15 1.92
CA ASP A 519 11.74 -18.43 2.34
C ASP A 519 11.06 -19.07 3.56
N GLU A 520 9.88 -18.60 3.93
CA GLU A 520 9.02 -19.20 4.96
C GLU A 520 9.72 -19.38 6.32
N THR A 521 10.54 -18.38 6.70
CA THR A 521 11.37 -18.46 7.91
C THR A 521 11.17 -17.24 8.80
N ILE A 522 10.88 -17.48 10.09
CA ILE A 522 10.95 -16.44 11.14
C ILE A 522 12.36 -16.40 11.72
N ARG A 523 12.85 -15.20 11.99
CA ARG A 523 14.22 -14.94 12.47
C ARG A 523 14.22 -14.01 13.66
N ALA A 524 15.18 -14.23 14.57
CA ALA A 524 15.50 -13.31 15.66
C ALA A 524 16.95 -12.85 15.50
N PHE A 525 17.13 -11.54 15.59
CA PHE A 525 18.43 -10.87 15.46
C PHE A 525 18.76 -10.10 16.73
N ASP A 526 20.04 -9.94 16.99
CA ASP A 526 20.55 -8.96 17.95
C ASP A 526 20.28 -7.55 17.39
N LYS A 527 19.57 -6.71 18.15
CA LYS A 527 19.12 -5.38 17.69
C LYS A 527 20.26 -4.42 17.40
N ASP A 528 21.40 -4.58 18.10
CA ASP A 528 22.51 -3.63 18.01
C ASP A 528 23.48 -3.96 16.89
N THR A 529 23.62 -5.25 16.54
CA THR A 529 24.61 -5.73 15.58
C THR A 529 24.02 -6.32 14.30
N GLY A 530 22.72 -6.64 14.27
CA GLY A 530 22.09 -7.37 13.17
C GLY A 530 22.50 -8.85 13.10
N LYS A 531 23.22 -9.38 14.09
CA LYS A 531 23.63 -10.80 14.14
C LYS A 531 22.42 -11.70 14.30
N LEU A 532 22.30 -12.72 13.44
CA LEU A 532 21.28 -13.75 13.59
C LEU A 532 21.50 -14.55 14.88
N LEU A 533 20.49 -14.58 15.73
CA LEU A 533 20.49 -15.31 17.01
C LEU A 533 19.74 -16.64 16.90
N TRP A 534 18.64 -16.66 16.16
CA TRP A 534 17.77 -17.83 16.03
C TRP A 534 16.92 -17.75 14.75
N ARG A 535 16.55 -18.90 14.21
CA ARG A 535 15.58 -19.03 13.11
C ARG A 535 14.75 -20.30 13.24
N ALA A 536 13.52 -20.26 12.70
CA ALA A 536 12.65 -21.42 12.60
C ALA A 536 11.81 -21.38 11.32
N PRO A 537 11.46 -22.54 10.74
CA PRO A 537 10.57 -22.60 9.61
C PRO A 537 9.13 -22.25 10.01
N LEU A 538 8.40 -21.69 9.07
CA LEU A 538 6.96 -21.45 9.13
C LEU A 538 6.25 -22.33 8.09
N PRO A 539 4.98 -22.71 8.30
CA PRO A 539 4.23 -23.50 7.33
C PRO A 539 3.92 -22.75 6.04
N PHE A 540 3.94 -21.41 6.08
CA PHE A 540 3.76 -20.47 4.96
C PHE A 540 4.56 -19.20 5.25
N SER A 541 4.81 -18.38 4.23
CA SER A 541 5.47 -17.08 4.42
C SER A 541 4.73 -16.21 5.44
N GLY A 542 5.47 -15.67 6.41
CA GLY A 542 4.95 -14.84 7.49
C GLY A 542 4.87 -13.38 7.08
N ASN A 543 3.91 -13.03 6.22
CA ASN A 543 3.76 -11.69 5.66
C ASN A 543 3.10 -10.67 6.63
N ALA A 544 2.92 -11.04 7.89
CA ALA A 544 2.43 -10.18 8.96
C ALA A 544 3.59 -9.71 9.85
N THR A 545 3.38 -8.61 10.55
CA THR A 545 4.26 -8.20 11.65
C THR A 545 4.00 -9.11 12.86
N PRO A 546 5.04 -9.72 13.47
CA PRO A 546 4.87 -10.49 14.71
C PRO A 546 4.34 -9.63 15.85
N SER A 547 3.66 -10.27 16.80
CA SER A 547 3.25 -9.65 18.06
C SER A 547 3.81 -10.42 19.24
N THR A 548 4.00 -9.74 20.37
CA THR A 548 4.43 -10.38 21.62
C THR A 548 3.39 -10.21 22.72
N TYR A 549 3.27 -11.21 23.58
CA TYR A 549 2.38 -11.16 24.74
C TYR A 549 2.92 -12.02 25.89
N MET A 550 2.42 -11.78 27.07
CA MET A 550 2.80 -12.50 28.29
C MET A 550 1.63 -13.33 28.82
N VAL A 551 1.89 -14.57 29.19
CA VAL A 551 0.95 -15.44 29.90
C VAL A 551 1.70 -16.10 31.06
N ASN A 552 1.22 -15.91 32.28
CA ASN A 552 1.81 -16.48 33.49
C ASN A 552 3.32 -16.27 33.60
N GLY A 553 3.79 -15.05 33.31
CA GLY A 553 5.22 -14.69 33.37
C GLY A 553 6.07 -15.21 32.20
N ARG A 554 5.49 -15.92 31.22
CA ARG A 554 6.17 -16.43 30.03
C ARG A 554 5.84 -15.57 28.82
N GLN A 555 6.87 -15.10 28.11
CA GLN A 555 6.70 -14.36 26.86
C GLN A 555 6.48 -15.30 25.69
N TYR A 556 5.55 -14.92 24.82
CA TYR A 556 5.26 -15.55 23.55
C TYR A 556 5.48 -14.56 22.40
N VAL A 557 5.90 -15.09 21.27
CA VAL A 557 5.90 -14.39 19.96
C VAL A 557 4.91 -15.11 19.08
N VAL A 558 3.95 -14.39 18.52
CA VAL A 558 2.93 -14.94 17.63
C VAL A 558 2.98 -14.26 16.27
N ILE A 559 2.78 -15.04 15.21
CA ILE A 559 2.71 -14.55 13.84
C ILE A 559 1.63 -15.27 13.03
N SER A 560 0.96 -14.52 12.17
CA SER A 560 0.10 -15.09 11.13
C SER A 560 0.96 -15.48 9.91
N ALA A 561 1.07 -16.77 9.64
CA ALA A 561 1.74 -17.32 8.48
C ALA A 561 0.69 -17.64 7.40
N GLY A 562 0.34 -16.64 6.59
CA GLY A 562 -0.73 -16.70 5.59
C GLY A 562 -0.24 -16.99 4.18
N GLY A 563 1.03 -16.79 3.88
CA GLY A 563 1.61 -16.98 2.55
C GLY A 563 0.94 -16.11 1.46
N GLY A 564 0.85 -16.64 0.25
CA GLY A 564 0.06 -16.06 -0.86
C GLY A 564 0.69 -14.88 -1.59
N LYS A 565 1.82 -14.34 -1.14
CA LYS A 565 2.61 -13.33 -1.85
C LYS A 565 3.71 -13.98 -2.69
N SER A 566 4.18 -13.27 -3.70
CA SER A 566 5.34 -13.69 -4.51
C SER A 566 5.21 -15.08 -5.14
N GLY A 567 3.97 -15.51 -5.46
CA GLY A 567 3.69 -16.83 -6.03
C GLY A 567 3.86 -18.00 -5.05
N ARG A 568 4.05 -17.73 -3.76
CA ARG A 568 4.16 -18.76 -2.72
C ARG A 568 2.77 -19.29 -2.33
N PRO A 569 2.70 -20.54 -1.81
CA PRO A 569 1.43 -21.09 -1.34
C PRO A 569 0.76 -20.22 -0.28
N ALA A 570 -0.57 -20.18 -0.31
CA ALA A 570 -1.39 -19.51 0.70
C ALA A 570 -1.90 -20.51 1.74
N GLY A 571 -2.06 -20.06 2.98
CA GLY A 571 -2.61 -20.83 4.08
C GLY A 571 -3.21 -19.95 5.17
N GLY A 572 -3.58 -20.55 6.31
CA GLY A 572 -4.25 -19.85 7.41
C GLY A 572 -3.69 -20.25 8.77
N SER A 573 -2.36 -20.30 8.91
CA SER A 573 -1.72 -20.71 10.17
C SER A 573 -1.41 -19.51 11.06
N VAL A 574 -1.66 -19.66 12.36
CA VAL A 574 -1.16 -18.79 13.42
C VAL A 574 -0.16 -19.60 14.23
N VAL A 575 1.09 -19.13 14.30
CA VAL A 575 2.19 -19.84 14.94
C VAL A 575 2.69 -19.05 16.14
N ALA A 576 2.81 -19.68 17.29
CA ALA A 576 3.33 -19.06 18.51
C ALA A 576 4.63 -19.76 18.94
N PHE A 577 5.59 -18.97 19.34
CA PHE A 577 6.89 -19.41 19.87
C PHE A 577 7.09 -18.92 21.30
N ALA A 578 7.74 -19.72 22.12
CA ALA A 578 8.18 -19.32 23.45
C ALA A 578 9.47 -20.05 23.82
N LEU A 579 10.28 -19.46 24.67
CA LEU A 579 11.45 -20.16 25.21
C LEU A 579 11.02 -21.40 25.98
N PRO A 580 11.82 -22.47 25.95
CA PRO A 580 11.58 -23.65 26.79
C PRO A 580 11.44 -23.26 28.27
N VAL A 581 10.57 -23.93 28.99
CA VAL A 581 10.53 -23.81 30.46
C VAL A 581 11.87 -24.36 30.95
N ARG A 582 12.62 -23.56 31.71
CA ARG A 582 13.80 -24.09 32.40
C ARG A 582 13.32 -25.13 33.40
N PRO A 583 13.90 -26.34 33.41
CA PRO A 583 13.51 -27.37 34.37
C PRO A 583 13.75 -26.93 35.80
#